data_7141d5c1a65b39ee3adfb4327d9da686
#
_entry.id   7141d5c1a65b39ee3adfb4327d9da686
#
_cell.length_a   1.000
_cell.length_b   1.000
_cell.length_c   1.000
_cell.angle_alpha   90.00
_cell.angle_beta   90.00
_cell.angle_gamma   90.00
#
_symmetry.space_group_name_H-M   'P 1'
#
loop_
_entity.id
_entity.type
_entity.pdbx_description
1 polymer ?
#
loop_
_entity_poly.entity_id
_entity_poly.type
_entity_poly.pdbx_seq_one_letter_code
_entity_poly.pdbx_strand_id
1 'polypeptide(L)'
;SFIPIGSFLIYKIEKEYHSHIKIPEIVDGILILGGATDPLLFKEYDQISLNGSAERLVESVPIIKKFDKAKVIFSGGSGIINRPDLGHSQVAKSFYKKIGIEIDQIIFEDQSRNTYENIIYSKKIANPKINENWLLITSASHMKRALLIADKNNWKLIPYAVDFKNIKNFKLIPNFRLL
;
A
#
# COMPACT_ATOMS: atom_id res chain seq x y z
N SER A 1 9.48 -27.14 -4.31
CA SER A 1 8.08 -27.58 -4.32
C SER A 1 7.63 -27.69 -5.77
N PHE A 2 7.29 -28.90 -6.22
CA PHE A 2 6.90 -29.20 -7.61
C PHE A 2 5.54 -28.60 -8.00
N ILE A 3 4.71 -28.24 -7.03
CA ILE A 3 3.41 -27.64 -7.28
C ILE A 3 3.39 -26.24 -6.67
N PRO A 4 3.09 -25.18 -7.44
CA PRO A 4 3.10 -23.79 -6.95
C PRO A 4 1.80 -23.46 -6.16
N ILE A 5 1.54 -24.21 -5.09
CA ILE A 5 0.35 -24.04 -4.25
C ILE A 5 0.27 -22.60 -3.68
N GLY A 6 1.42 -22.07 -3.24
CA GLY A 6 1.49 -20.70 -2.72
C GLY A 6 1.06 -19.66 -3.75
N SER A 7 1.58 -19.77 -4.98
CA SER A 7 1.20 -18.87 -6.08
C SER A 7 -0.29 -18.99 -6.44
N PHE A 8 -0.85 -20.20 -6.40
CA PHE A 8 -2.27 -20.41 -6.64
C PHE A 8 -3.16 -19.77 -5.55
N LEU A 9 -2.77 -19.86 -4.28
CA LEU A 9 -3.50 -19.22 -3.19
C LEU A 9 -3.43 -17.70 -3.30
N ILE A 10 -2.25 -17.13 -3.60
CA ILE A 10 -2.08 -15.70 -3.83
C ILE A 10 -2.94 -15.27 -5.03
N TYR A 11 -2.90 -16.00 -6.15
CA TYR A 11 -3.74 -15.73 -7.31
C TYR A 11 -5.23 -15.65 -6.97
N LYS A 12 -5.74 -16.57 -6.14
CA LYS A 12 -7.15 -16.55 -5.71
C LYS A 12 -7.51 -15.29 -4.94
N ILE A 13 -6.58 -14.78 -4.12
CA ILE A 13 -6.78 -13.53 -3.37
C ILE A 13 -6.75 -12.33 -4.31
N GLU A 14 -5.79 -12.30 -5.24
CA GLU A 14 -5.58 -11.18 -6.17
C GLU A 14 -6.67 -11.07 -7.24
N LYS A 15 -7.26 -12.22 -7.64
CA LYS A 15 -8.24 -12.31 -8.72
C LYS A 15 -9.43 -11.37 -8.56
N GLU A 16 -9.84 -11.10 -7.33
CA GLU A 16 -10.94 -10.18 -7.02
C GLU A 16 -10.63 -8.74 -7.50
N TYR A 17 -9.33 -8.40 -7.67
CA TYR A 17 -8.85 -7.06 -8.01
C TYR A 17 -8.27 -6.95 -9.44
N HIS A 18 -8.36 -8.01 -10.26
CA HIS A 18 -7.87 -8.00 -11.64
C HIS A 18 -8.70 -7.15 -12.60
N SER A 19 -9.95 -6.85 -12.28
CA SER A 19 -10.77 -5.94 -13.06
C SER A 19 -10.35 -4.50 -12.81
N HIS A 20 -10.36 -3.68 -13.86
CA HIS A 20 -10.11 -2.25 -13.72
C HIS A 20 -11.15 -1.65 -12.78
N ILE A 21 -10.66 -1.15 -11.65
CA ILE A 21 -11.51 -0.44 -10.70
C ILE A 21 -11.84 0.91 -11.32
N LYS A 22 -13.12 1.23 -11.38
CA LYS A 22 -13.56 2.57 -11.76
C LYS A 22 -13.18 3.53 -10.64
N ILE A 23 -12.12 4.28 -10.85
CA ILE A 23 -11.75 5.39 -9.97
C ILE A 23 -12.80 6.48 -10.17
N PRO A 24 -13.42 7.00 -9.09
CA PRO A 24 -14.35 8.12 -9.18
C PRO A 24 -13.70 9.35 -9.82
N GLU A 25 -14.51 10.21 -10.42
CA GLU A 25 -14.03 11.50 -10.94
C GLU A 25 -13.52 12.42 -9.83
N ILE A 26 -14.16 12.33 -8.66
CA ILE A 26 -13.77 13.07 -7.45
C ILE A 26 -13.25 12.07 -6.42
N VAL A 27 -12.05 12.32 -5.93
CA VAL A 27 -11.41 11.57 -4.85
C VAL A 27 -11.07 12.58 -3.75
N ASP A 28 -11.64 12.35 -2.57
CA ASP A 28 -11.47 13.24 -1.40
C ASP A 28 -10.22 12.87 -0.60
N GLY A 29 -9.83 11.60 -0.65
CA GLY A 29 -8.64 11.14 0.04
C GLY A 29 -7.97 9.91 -0.57
N ILE A 30 -6.69 9.77 -0.27
CA ILE A 30 -5.82 8.68 -0.72
C ILE A 30 -5.10 8.12 0.51
N LEU A 31 -5.33 6.85 0.82
CA LEU A 31 -4.60 6.11 1.84
C LEU A 31 -3.62 5.15 1.19
N ILE A 32 -2.34 5.32 1.47
CA ILE A 32 -1.26 4.47 0.96
C ILE A 32 -0.70 3.68 2.14
N LEU A 33 -0.76 2.33 2.07
CA LEU A 33 -0.21 1.50 3.14
C LEU A 33 1.28 1.21 2.91
N GLY A 34 2.05 1.34 3.97
CA GLY A 34 3.47 1.02 4.04
C GLY A 34 3.79 -0.46 3.80
N GLY A 35 5.07 -0.81 3.94
CA GLY A 35 5.59 -2.16 3.69
C GLY A 35 6.24 -2.33 2.32
N ALA A 36 6.45 -1.23 1.58
CA ALA A 36 7.14 -1.19 0.29
C ALA A 36 8.63 -0.81 0.38
N THR A 37 9.13 -0.59 1.58
CA THR A 37 10.48 -0.05 1.83
C THR A 37 11.28 -0.95 2.75
N ASP A 38 12.60 -0.79 2.76
CA ASP A 38 13.51 -1.40 3.72
C ASP A 38 14.16 -0.30 4.59
N PRO A 39 13.62 -0.02 5.79
CA PRO A 39 14.15 1.02 6.66
C PRO A 39 15.55 0.72 7.24
N LEU A 40 15.93 -0.57 7.36
CA LEU A 40 17.27 -0.94 7.82
C LEU A 40 18.33 -0.54 6.82
N LEU A 41 18.13 -0.94 5.55
CA LEU A 41 19.03 -0.57 4.46
C LEU A 41 19.06 0.94 4.23
N PHE A 42 17.90 1.60 4.33
CA PHE A 42 17.84 3.06 4.25
C PHE A 42 18.71 3.74 5.33
N LYS A 43 18.61 3.25 6.57
CA LYS A 43 19.39 3.79 7.69
C LYS A 43 20.89 3.54 7.55
N GLU A 44 21.28 2.37 7.03
CA GLU A 44 22.68 1.96 6.89
C GLU A 44 23.39 2.73 5.77
N TYR A 45 22.72 2.87 4.61
CA TYR A 45 23.37 3.40 3.41
C TYR A 45 22.94 4.82 3.03
N ASP A 46 22.01 5.42 3.75
CA ASP A 46 21.40 6.73 3.41
C ASP A 46 20.88 6.76 1.97
N GLN A 47 20.38 5.64 1.50
CA GLN A 47 19.82 5.46 0.16
C GLN A 47 18.42 4.89 0.23
N ILE A 48 17.52 5.40 -0.64
CA ILE A 48 16.16 4.86 -0.71
C ILE A 48 16.24 3.37 -1.06
N SER A 49 15.79 2.54 -0.16
CA SER A 49 15.70 1.10 -0.34
C SER A 49 14.25 0.67 -0.42
N LEU A 50 13.86 0.15 -1.59
CA LEU A 50 12.53 -0.39 -1.85
C LEU A 50 12.62 -1.90 -1.93
N ASN A 51 11.56 -2.58 -1.50
CA ASN A 51 11.45 -4.04 -1.56
C ASN A 51 10.54 -4.49 -2.71
N GLY A 52 10.19 -5.78 -2.75
CA GLY A 52 9.34 -6.36 -3.79
C GLY A 52 7.90 -5.87 -3.85
N SER A 53 7.53 -4.85 -3.06
CA SER A 53 6.21 -4.18 -3.09
C SER A 53 6.32 -2.69 -3.43
N ALA A 54 7.39 -2.30 -4.13
CA ALA A 54 7.70 -0.93 -4.51
C ALA A 54 6.57 -0.24 -5.29
N GLU A 55 5.75 -1.01 -6.01
CA GLU A 55 4.62 -0.52 -6.79
C GLU A 55 3.62 0.28 -5.95
N ARG A 56 3.53 0.05 -4.63
CA ARG A 56 2.67 0.86 -3.76
C ARG A 56 3.08 2.33 -3.76
N LEU A 57 4.39 2.61 -3.78
CA LEU A 57 4.92 3.97 -3.86
C LEU A 57 4.88 4.50 -5.30
N VAL A 58 5.34 3.70 -6.26
CA VAL A 58 5.44 4.10 -7.65
C VAL A 58 4.06 4.45 -8.24
N GLU A 59 3.08 3.55 -8.07
CA GLU A 59 1.73 3.74 -8.60
C GLU A 59 0.91 4.81 -7.83
N SER A 60 1.31 5.17 -6.62
CA SER A 60 0.67 6.27 -5.90
C SER A 60 0.99 7.64 -6.49
N VAL A 61 2.15 7.79 -7.14
CA VAL A 61 2.61 9.07 -7.70
C VAL A 61 1.65 9.67 -8.73
N PRO A 62 1.25 8.93 -9.79
CA PRO A 62 0.29 9.46 -10.76
C PRO A 62 -1.08 9.74 -10.12
N ILE A 63 -1.49 8.97 -9.10
CA ILE A 63 -2.76 9.18 -8.40
C ILE A 63 -2.72 10.46 -7.57
N ILE A 64 -1.64 10.69 -6.81
CA ILE A 64 -1.44 11.94 -6.05
C ILE A 64 -1.46 13.16 -6.99
N LYS A 65 -0.74 13.08 -8.13
CA LYS A 65 -0.70 14.17 -9.11
C LYS A 65 -2.04 14.40 -9.80
N LYS A 66 -2.83 13.35 -10.02
CA LYS A 66 -4.16 13.46 -10.65
C LYS A 66 -5.19 14.10 -9.73
N PHE A 67 -5.11 13.81 -8.45
CA PHE A 67 -6.06 14.28 -7.43
C PHE A 67 -5.36 15.21 -6.43
N ASP A 68 -4.88 16.32 -6.94
CA ASP A 68 -4.07 17.32 -6.22
C ASP A 68 -4.78 17.97 -5.02
N LYS A 69 -6.12 17.89 -4.98
CA LYS A 69 -6.95 18.38 -3.88
C LYS A 69 -7.29 17.30 -2.85
N ALA A 70 -6.98 16.04 -3.14
CA ALA A 70 -7.24 14.95 -2.22
C ALA A 70 -6.32 15.01 -0.99
N LYS A 71 -6.88 14.69 0.17
CA LYS A 71 -6.07 14.50 1.39
C LYS A 71 -5.26 13.22 1.28
N VAL A 72 -3.93 13.30 1.29
CA VAL A 72 -3.06 12.13 1.13
C VAL A 72 -2.51 11.70 2.49
N ILE A 73 -2.65 10.41 2.81
CA ILE A 73 -2.09 9.79 4.02
C ILE A 73 -1.23 8.61 3.58
N PHE A 74 0.04 8.63 3.98
CA PHE A 74 0.90 7.45 3.95
C PHE A 74 0.96 6.88 5.36
N SER A 75 0.59 5.61 5.54
CA SER A 75 0.58 4.96 6.85
C SER A 75 1.54 3.79 6.87
N GLY A 76 2.56 3.89 7.71
CA GLY A 76 3.58 2.84 7.82
C GLY A 76 4.62 3.18 8.87
N GLY A 77 4.35 2.83 10.10
CA GLY A 77 5.33 2.89 11.18
C GLY A 77 6.29 1.68 11.17
N SER A 78 6.87 1.37 12.29
CA SER A 78 7.78 0.24 12.44
C SER A 78 7.04 -1.03 12.84
N GLY A 79 7.12 -2.06 11.99
CA GLY A 79 6.67 -3.41 12.35
C GLY A 79 7.63 -4.15 13.28
N ILE A 80 8.77 -3.56 13.66
CA ILE A 80 9.80 -4.17 14.49
C ILE A 80 9.62 -3.71 15.92
N ILE A 81 9.46 -4.66 16.84
CA ILE A 81 9.36 -4.38 18.28
C ILE A 81 10.62 -3.67 18.77
N ASN A 82 10.45 -2.61 19.57
CA ASN A 82 11.53 -1.79 20.13
C ASN A 82 12.42 -1.03 19.13
N ARG A 83 11.99 -0.90 17.87
CA ARG A 83 12.71 -0.13 16.85
C ARG A 83 11.79 0.87 16.14
N PRO A 84 11.23 1.87 16.86
CA PRO A 84 10.35 2.88 16.27
C PRO A 84 11.08 3.75 15.22
N ASP A 85 12.40 3.81 15.31
CA ASP A 85 13.28 4.50 14.38
C ASP A 85 13.33 3.88 12.97
N LEU A 86 12.79 2.67 12.80
CA LEU A 86 12.77 1.94 11.53
C LEU A 86 11.37 1.94 10.87
N GLY A 87 10.74 3.10 10.85
CA GLY A 87 9.43 3.27 10.21
C GLY A 87 9.50 3.38 8.69
N HIS A 88 8.53 2.77 8.02
CA HIS A 88 8.38 2.88 6.56
C HIS A 88 8.11 4.32 6.09
N SER A 89 7.49 5.14 6.93
CA SER A 89 7.15 6.53 6.65
C SER A 89 8.37 7.40 6.36
N GLN A 90 9.49 7.19 7.04
CA GLN A 90 10.72 7.96 6.81
C GLN A 90 11.28 7.72 5.40
N VAL A 91 11.34 6.45 4.99
CA VAL A 91 11.83 6.07 3.66
C VAL A 91 10.88 6.57 2.57
N ALA A 92 9.56 6.45 2.78
CA ALA A 92 8.55 6.95 1.87
C ALA A 92 8.63 8.48 1.72
N LYS A 93 8.82 9.22 2.81
CA LYS A 93 9.04 10.67 2.79
C LYS A 93 10.23 11.05 1.92
N SER A 94 11.35 10.35 2.10
CA SER A 94 12.57 10.56 1.30
C SER A 94 12.34 10.21 -0.18
N PHE A 95 11.59 9.14 -0.46
CA PHE A 95 11.21 8.76 -1.82
C PHE A 95 10.40 9.86 -2.52
N TYR A 96 9.29 10.29 -1.91
CA TYR A 96 8.43 11.31 -2.51
C TYR A 96 9.16 12.62 -2.73
N LYS A 97 9.96 13.06 -1.77
CA LYS A 97 10.80 14.26 -1.91
C LYS A 97 11.77 14.15 -3.09
N LYS A 98 12.44 13.01 -3.24
CA LYS A 98 13.45 12.79 -4.30
C LYS A 98 12.86 12.78 -5.70
N ILE A 99 11.59 12.38 -5.84
CA ILE A 99 10.88 12.38 -7.13
C ILE A 99 10.05 13.64 -7.39
N GLY A 100 10.21 14.67 -6.54
CA GLY A 100 9.57 15.97 -6.72
C GLY A 100 8.09 16.03 -6.35
N ILE A 101 7.64 15.19 -5.41
CA ILE A 101 6.33 15.34 -4.79
C ILE A 101 6.49 16.23 -3.56
N GLU A 102 5.62 17.24 -3.45
CA GLU A 102 5.57 18.13 -2.30
C GLU A 102 5.14 17.34 -1.06
N ILE A 103 6.08 17.12 -0.12
CA ILE A 103 5.85 16.27 1.04
C ILE A 103 4.87 16.87 2.04
N ASP A 104 4.67 18.18 2.02
CA ASP A 104 3.69 18.87 2.89
C ASP A 104 2.23 18.55 2.51
N GLN A 105 2.02 18.00 1.30
CA GLN A 105 0.71 17.48 0.86
C GLN A 105 0.42 16.08 1.43
N ILE A 106 1.42 15.40 2.00
CA ILE A 106 1.28 14.03 2.49
C ILE A 106 1.40 14.00 4.01
N ILE A 107 0.37 13.49 4.66
CA ILE A 107 0.42 13.22 6.10
C ILE A 107 1.06 11.84 6.30
N PHE A 108 2.17 11.80 7.02
CA PHE A 108 2.87 10.56 7.33
C PHE A 108 2.46 10.06 8.71
N GLU A 109 1.73 8.95 8.75
CA GLU A 109 1.40 8.22 9.97
C GLU A 109 2.50 7.18 10.22
N ASP A 110 3.21 7.27 11.34
CA ASP A 110 4.40 6.50 11.65
C ASP A 110 4.30 5.67 12.97
N GLN A 111 3.14 5.66 13.62
CA GLN A 111 2.94 4.97 14.89
C GLN A 111 2.40 3.55 14.73
N SER A 112 1.85 3.23 13.56
CA SER A 112 1.25 1.93 13.28
C SER A 112 2.30 0.81 13.17
N ARG A 113 1.98 -0.37 13.71
CA ARG A 113 2.84 -1.56 13.72
C ARG A 113 2.32 -2.70 12.85
N ASN A 114 1.08 -2.60 12.40
CA ASN A 114 0.40 -3.62 11.61
C ASN A 114 -0.77 -3.02 10.80
N THR A 115 -1.38 -3.83 9.92
CA THR A 115 -2.47 -3.35 9.04
C THR A 115 -3.69 -2.82 9.80
N TYR A 116 -4.00 -3.38 10.97
CA TYR A 116 -5.13 -2.90 11.78
C TYR A 116 -4.86 -1.46 12.27
N GLU A 117 -3.68 -1.24 12.86
CA GLU A 117 -3.28 0.07 13.35
C GLU A 117 -3.14 1.09 12.20
N ASN A 118 -2.61 0.65 11.03
CA ASN A 118 -2.58 1.51 9.84
C ASN A 118 -3.97 2.07 9.51
N ILE A 119 -4.98 1.22 9.45
CA ILE A 119 -6.35 1.64 9.12
C ILE A 119 -6.94 2.53 10.22
N ILE A 120 -6.80 2.15 11.50
CA ILE A 120 -7.42 2.88 12.61
C ILE A 120 -6.78 4.26 12.79
N TYR A 121 -5.45 4.35 12.75
CA TYR A 121 -4.76 5.64 12.94
C TYR A 121 -4.98 6.55 11.74
N SER A 122 -4.93 5.98 10.52
CA SER A 122 -5.26 6.73 9.32
C SER A 122 -6.69 7.24 9.32
N LYS A 123 -7.67 6.44 9.78
CA LYS A 123 -9.06 6.88 9.89
C LYS A 123 -9.20 8.06 10.83
N LYS A 124 -8.51 8.06 11.98
CA LYS A 124 -8.51 9.20 12.92
C LYS A 124 -7.97 10.48 12.27
N ILE A 125 -6.87 10.34 11.49
CA ILE A 125 -6.24 11.46 10.76
C ILE A 125 -7.14 11.92 9.62
N ALA A 126 -7.71 10.99 8.88
CA ALA A 126 -8.62 11.26 7.77
C ALA A 126 -9.86 12.01 8.22
N ASN A 127 -10.46 11.56 9.33
CA ASN A 127 -11.77 12.01 9.83
C ASN A 127 -12.81 12.05 8.70
N PRO A 128 -13.02 10.91 7.98
CA PRO A 128 -13.76 10.89 6.73
C PRO A 128 -15.24 11.16 6.95
N LYS A 129 -15.85 11.93 6.05
CA LYS A 129 -17.31 12.12 5.99
C LYS A 129 -17.97 10.96 5.24
N ILE A 130 -19.26 10.76 5.45
CA ILE A 130 -20.01 9.60 4.92
C ILE A 130 -19.96 9.49 3.38
N ASN A 131 -19.92 10.62 2.67
CA ASN A 131 -19.98 10.67 1.21
C ASN A 131 -18.61 10.91 0.55
N GLU A 132 -17.53 10.83 1.30
CA GLU A 132 -16.18 11.00 0.75
C GLU A 132 -15.67 9.74 0.08
N ASN A 133 -15.04 9.91 -1.08
CA ASN A 133 -14.39 8.85 -1.84
C ASN A 133 -12.91 8.75 -1.43
N TRP A 134 -12.58 7.72 -0.70
CA TRP A 134 -11.21 7.43 -0.26
C TRP A 134 -10.62 6.26 -1.04
N LEU A 135 -9.52 6.47 -1.76
CA LEU A 135 -8.77 5.38 -2.39
C LEU A 135 -7.86 4.70 -1.38
N LEU A 136 -7.75 3.38 -1.45
CA LEU A 136 -6.79 2.58 -0.70
C LEU A 136 -5.77 1.98 -1.66
N ILE A 137 -4.51 2.39 -1.54
CA ILE A 137 -3.39 1.85 -2.33
C ILE A 137 -2.60 0.87 -1.47
N THR A 138 -2.61 -0.40 -1.88
CA THR A 138 -1.81 -1.47 -1.26
C THR A 138 -1.67 -2.65 -2.23
N SER A 139 -0.78 -3.61 -1.91
CA SER A 139 -0.64 -4.83 -2.71
C SER A 139 -1.96 -5.58 -2.84
N ALA A 140 -2.24 -6.15 -4.01
CA ALA A 140 -3.45 -6.94 -4.27
C ALA A 140 -3.65 -8.06 -3.24
N SER A 141 -2.58 -8.73 -2.84
CA SER A 141 -2.60 -9.78 -1.82
C SER A 141 -2.98 -9.29 -0.41
N HIS A 142 -2.77 -8.01 -0.10
CA HIS A 142 -3.12 -7.39 1.20
C HIS A 142 -4.46 -6.68 1.19
N MET A 143 -5.00 -6.37 0.01
CA MET A 143 -6.18 -5.52 -0.19
C MET A 143 -7.39 -6.01 0.60
N LYS A 144 -7.74 -7.30 0.47
CA LYS A 144 -8.90 -7.89 1.14
C LYS A 144 -8.85 -7.69 2.66
N ARG A 145 -7.68 -7.93 3.26
CA ARG A 145 -7.50 -7.76 4.72
C ARG A 145 -7.69 -6.30 5.13
N ALA A 146 -7.12 -5.37 4.38
CA ALA A 146 -7.23 -3.95 4.71
C ALA A 146 -8.66 -3.43 4.55
N LEU A 147 -9.36 -3.82 3.49
CA LEU A 147 -10.77 -3.45 3.27
C LEU A 147 -11.69 -4.02 4.36
N LEU A 148 -11.51 -5.28 4.77
CA LEU A 148 -12.29 -5.88 5.85
C LEU A 148 -12.10 -5.16 7.20
N ILE A 149 -10.87 -4.69 7.48
CA ILE A 149 -10.61 -3.92 8.70
C ILE A 149 -11.29 -2.54 8.59
N ALA A 150 -11.17 -1.87 7.46
CA ALA A 150 -11.77 -0.57 7.23
C ALA A 150 -13.31 -0.62 7.35
N ASP A 151 -13.94 -1.61 6.71
CA ASP A 151 -15.39 -1.81 6.73
C ASP A 151 -15.92 -2.09 8.14
N LYS A 152 -15.26 -2.99 8.89
CA LYS A 152 -15.59 -3.23 10.32
C LYS A 152 -15.49 -2.00 11.20
N ASN A 153 -14.73 -1.00 10.76
CA ASN A 153 -14.58 0.27 11.45
C ASN A 153 -15.37 1.41 10.78
N ASN A 154 -16.37 1.10 9.97
CA ASN A 154 -17.22 2.07 9.28
C ASN A 154 -16.42 3.07 8.43
N TRP A 155 -15.46 2.58 7.66
CA TRP A 155 -14.72 3.37 6.68
C TRP A 155 -14.73 2.66 5.34
N LYS A 156 -15.57 3.12 4.41
CA LYS A 156 -15.63 2.59 3.05
C LYS A 156 -14.44 3.11 2.26
N LEU A 157 -13.60 2.19 1.82
CA LEU A 157 -12.44 2.49 0.97
C LEU A 157 -12.62 1.88 -0.40
N ILE A 158 -12.21 2.61 -1.42
CA ILE A 158 -12.22 2.16 -2.81
C ILE A 158 -10.84 1.52 -3.09
N PRO A 159 -10.76 0.24 -3.41
CA PRO A 159 -9.50 -0.44 -3.61
C PRO A 159 -8.78 0.07 -4.86
N TYR A 160 -7.51 0.41 -4.74
CA TYR A 160 -6.56 0.60 -5.84
C TYR A 160 -5.42 -0.40 -5.64
N ALA A 161 -5.64 -1.62 -6.13
CA ALA A 161 -4.72 -2.73 -5.96
C ALA A 161 -3.53 -2.61 -6.90
N VAL A 162 -2.34 -2.78 -6.35
CA VAL A 162 -1.06 -2.77 -7.06
C VAL A 162 -0.24 -4.01 -6.67
N ASP A 163 0.97 -4.16 -7.15
CA ASP A 163 1.89 -5.21 -6.73
C ASP A 163 1.25 -6.61 -6.86
N PHE A 164 0.75 -6.92 -8.07
CA PHE A 164 0.24 -8.24 -8.39
C PHE A 164 1.40 -9.23 -8.56
N LYS A 165 1.31 -10.38 -7.92
CA LYS A 165 2.33 -11.45 -8.02
C LYS A 165 2.02 -12.45 -9.13
N ASN A 166 0.80 -12.42 -9.67
CA ASN A 166 0.36 -13.34 -10.70
C ASN A 166 -0.29 -12.60 -11.88
N ILE A 167 -0.15 -13.18 -13.07
CA ILE A 167 -0.86 -12.71 -14.27
C ILE A 167 -2.35 -13.04 -14.19
N LYS A 168 -3.20 -12.27 -14.91
CA LYS A 168 -4.66 -12.46 -14.90
C LYS A 168 -5.10 -13.87 -15.28
N ASN A 169 -4.43 -14.48 -16.26
CA ASN A 169 -4.70 -15.84 -16.73
C ASN A 169 -3.67 -16.83 -16.14
N PHE A 170 -3.70 -16.98 -14.83
CA PHE A 170 -2.80 -17.90 -14.15
C PHE A 170 -3.02 -19.34 -14.58
N LYS A 171 -1.93 -19.98 -15.04
CA LYS A 171 -1.91 -21.41 -15.36
C LYS A 171 -0.97 -22.10 -14.36
N LEU A 172 -1.45 -23.20 -13.77
CA LEU A 172 -0.65 -24.08 -12.92
C LEU A 172 0.34 -24.83 -13.83
N ILE A 173 1.50 -24.24 -14.10
CA ILE A 173 2.58 -24.91 -14.84
C ILE A 173 3.62 -25.34 -13.80
N PRO A 174 3.93 -26.64 -13.71
CA PRO A 174 5.01 -27.11 -12.87
C PRO A 174 6.33 -26.43 -13.29
N ASN A 175 6.99 -25.77 -12.37
CA ASN A 175 8.23 -25.04 -12.68
C ASN A 175 9.41 -26.01 -12.50
N PHE A 176 9.81 -26.67 -13.55
CA PHE A 176 11.05 -27.43 -13.62
C PHE A 176 12.22 -26.48 -13.93
N ARG A 177 12.60 -25.61 -12.99
CA ARG A 177 13.92 -25.00 -13.07
C ARG A 177 14.92 -26.06 -12.63
N LEU A 178 15.66 -26.61 -13.57
CA LEU A 178 16.90 -27.30 -13.30
C LEU A 178 17.83 -26.32 -12.56
N LEU A 179 18.32 -26.73 -11.39
CA LEU A 179 19.38 -26.05 -10.66
C LEU A 179 20.65 -26.03 -11.50
#